data_8292172d1f82b3703f2bd8316165da81
#
_entry.id   8292172d1f82b3703f2bd8316165da81
#
_cell.length_a   1.000
_cell.length_b   1.000
_cell.length_c   1.000
_cell.angle_alpha   90.00
_cell.angle_beta   90.00
_cell.angle_gamma   90.00
#
_symmetry.space_group_name_H-M   'P 1'
#
loop_
_entity.id
_entity.type
_entity.pdbx_description
1 polymer ?
#
loop_
_entity_poly.entity_id
_entity_poly.type
_entity_poly.pdbx_seq_one_letter_code
_entity_poly.pdbx_strand_id
1 'polypeptide(L)'
;MNNIHLSILGSTSFSNVLNELEFNNILNQNNISNHSDKKILVKILFAENLKIKEVKNYLLKNEPIILFLNHKDYIKKNTLKLLDFHVSLELPIEILSFKEILNILITKYNFFKKSKIIIKDYEIDSNERSISKEKVKVKLTEKELELILALNNNNGLNKSYLLKCIWKHSLDLETHAFETHLHRLRKKINKYFKDKNFIVERNSQYFLTN
;
A
#
# COMPACT_ATOMS: atom_id res chain seq x y z
N MET A 1 10.20 3.27 14.14
CA MET A 1 8.81 3.78 14.03
C MET A 1 8.82 5.06 13.21
N ASN A 2 7.75 5.36 12.46
CA ASN A 2 7.77 6.48 11.51
C ASN A 2 7.44 7.79 12.24
N ASN A 3 8.18 8.85 11.97
CA ASN A 3 7.81 10.19 12.42
C ASN A 3 6.57 10.65 11.66
N ILE A 4 5.51 11.02 12.39
CA ILE A 4 4.25 11.48 11.84
C ILE A 4 4.28 13.00 11.73
N HIS A 5 3.96 13.52 10.57
CA HIS A 5 3.79 14.94 10.32
C HIS A 5 2.37 15.21 9.84
N LEU A 6 1.75 16.24 10.39
CA LEU A 6 0.42 16.70 10.00
C LEU A 6 0.56 17.88 9.04
N SER A 7 -0.18 17.84 7.93
CA SER A 7 -0.34 18.97 7.00
C SER A 7 -1.81 19.35 6.97
N ILE A 8 -2.12 20.53 7.48
CA ILE A 8 -3.50 21.01 7.66
C ILE A 8 -3.81 22.01 6.56
N LEU A 9 -4.91 21.81 5.88
CA LEU A 9 -5.39 22.65 4.78
C LEU A 9 -6.84 23.05 5.03
N GLY A 10 -7.11 24.35 4.96
CA GLY A 10 -8.44 24.90 5.08
C GLY A 10 -8.84 25.33 6.49
N SER A 11 -7.98 25.20 7.51
CA SER A 11 -8.26 25.72 8.86
C SER A 11 -6.98 26.13 9.59
N THR A 12 -6.80 27.42 9.77
CA THR A 12 -5.72 27.98 10.59
C THR A 12 -6.00 27.81 12.09
N SER A 13 -7.26 27.94 12.51
CA SER A 13 -7.67 27.75 13.90
C SER A 13 -7.37 26.35 14.41
N PHE A 14 -7.69 25.31 13.62
CA PHE A 14 -7.38 23.93 13.97
C PHE A 14 -5.87 23.69 14.05
N SER A 15 -5.10 24.29 13.14
CA SER A 15 -3.63 24.22 13.17
C SER A 15 -3.08 24.84 14.46
N ASN A 16 -3.59 25.99 14.87
CA ASN A 16 -3.14 26.67 16.09
C ASN A 16 -3.44 25.82 17.34
N VAL A 17 -4.65 25.27 17.44
CA VAL A 17 -5.02 24.38 18.56
C VAL A 17 -4.09 23.17 18.66
N LEU A 18 -3.77 22.51 17.55
CA LEU A 18 -2.85 21.37 17.58
C LEU A 18 -1.41 21.77 17.94
N ASN A 19 -0.99 22.97 17.57
CA ASN A 19 0.33 23.50 17.94
C ASN A 19 0.37 23.85 19.44
N GLU A 20 -0.66 24.51 19.98
CA GLU A 20 -0.78 24.83 21.40
C GLU A 20 -0.79 23.57 22.29
N LEU A 21 -1.42 22.50 21.82
CA LEU A 21 -1.44 21.22 22.49
C LEU A 21 -0.13 20.41 22.31
N GLU A 22 0.87 20.95 21.62
CA GLU A 22 2.09 20.23 21.25
C GLU A 22 1.80 18.83 20.66
N PHE A 23 0.72 18.73 19.89
CA PHE A 23 0.15 17.46 19.46
C PHE A 23 1.16 16.59 18.70
N ASN A 24 2.08 17.19 17.95
CA ASN A 24 3.17 16.48 17.28
C ASN A 24 4.09 15.76 18.26
N ASN A 25 4.35 16.36 19.44
CA ASN A 25 5.13 15.73 20.50
C ASN A 25 4.36 14.56 21.12
N ILE A 26 3.05 14.73 21.35
CA ILE A 26 2.17 13.67 21.86
C ILE A 26 2.10 12.48 20.92
N LEU A 27 2.06 12.70 19.61
CA LEU A 27 2.06 11.63 18.60
C LEU A 27 3.39 10.86 18.57
N ASN A 28 4.49 11.54 18.81
CA ASN A 28 5.83 10.95 18.66
C ASN A 28 6.40 10.39 19.97
N GLN A 29 5.82 10.72 21.14
CA GLN A 29 6.29 10.23 22.46
C GLN A 29 6.27 8.70 22.59
N ASN A 30 5.37 7.99 21.91
CA ASN A 30 5.29 6.53 21.92
C ASN A 30 6.24 5.87 20.91
N ASN A 31 7.08 6.65 20.22
CA ASN A 31 7.93 6.22 19.11
C ASN A 31 9.42 6.10 19.49
N ILE A 32 9.71 5.91 20.78
CA ILE A 32 11.09 5.72 21.25
C ILE A 32 11.51 4.30 20.89
N SER A 33 12.07 4.10 19.75
CA SER A 33 13.18 3.24 19.34
C SER A 33 13.11 2.80 17.88
N ASN A 34 14.25 2.95 17.25
CA ASN A 34 14.74 2.38 16.00
C ASN A 34 14.69 3.26 14.75
N HIS A 35 15.90 3.56 14.32
CA HIS A 35 16.36 4.20 13.11
C HIS A 35 15.67 3.72 11.82
N SER A 36 14.54 4.30 11.50
CA SER A 36 14.11 4.38 10.11
C SER A 36 13.46 5.75 9.88
N ASP A 37 14.16 6.62 9.18
CA ASP A 37 13.75 8.00 8.84
C ASP A 37 12.56 8.09 7.87
N LYS A 38 11.59 7.19 7.97
CA LYS A 38 10.39 7.26 7.12
C LYS A 38 9.37 8.20 7.75
N LYS A 39 9.35 9.43 7.23
CA LYS A 39 8.29 10.40 7.49
C LYS A 39 6.97 9.94 6.90
N ILE A 40 5.90 9.91 7.71
CA ILE A 40 4.53 9.77 7.22
C ILE A 40 3.88 11.14 7.29
N LEU A 41 3.48 11.67 6.14
CA LEU A 41 2.70 12.90 6.05
C LEU A 41 1.22 12.56 6.02
N VAL A 42 0.49 12.92 7.07
CA VAL A 42 -0.97 12.83 7.11
C VAL A 42 -1.56 14.19 6.74
N LYS A 43 -2.42 14.21 5.73
CA LYS A 43 -3.12 15.44 5.33
C LYS A 43 -4.46 15.55 6.02
N ILE A 44 -4.72 16.71 6.58
CA ILE A 44 -5.99 17.08 7.21
C ILE A 44 -6.63 18.15 6.35
N LEU A 45 -7.77 17.83 5.74
CA LEU A 45 -8.49 18.71 4.82
C LEU A 45 -9.81 19.15 5.43
N PHE A 46 -10.09 20.46 5.45
CA PHE A 46 -11.37 21.02 5.81
C PHE A 46 -12.17 21.32 4.55
N ALA A 47 -13.15 20.46 4.25
CA ALA A 47 -13.88 20.49 2.99
C ALA A 47 -14.73 21.76 2.79
N GLU A 48 -15.15 22.40 3.87
CA GLU A 48 -15.92 23.67 3.83
C GLU A 48 -15.12 24.80 3.17
N ASN A 49 -13.79 24.82 3.36
CA ASN A 49 -12.88 25.85 2.90
C ASN A 49 -12.11 25.47 1.62
N LEU A 50 -12.43 24.32 1.03
CA LEU A 50 -11.79 23.81 -0.17
C LEU A 50 -12.81 23.53 -1.27
N LYS A 51 -12.41 23.77 -2.52
CA LYS A 51 -13.24 23.39 -3.66
C LYS A 51 -13.26 21.87 -3.79
N ILE A 52 -14.39 21.30 -4.17
CA ILE A 52 -14.58 19.84 -4.37
C ILE A 52 -13.51 19.24 -5.31
N LYS A 53 -13.08 19.99 -6.32
CA LYS A 53 -12.03 19.56 -7.27
C LYS A 53 -10.68 19.43 -6.58
N GLU A 54 -10.37 20.32 -5.65
CA GLU A 54 -9.13 20.27 -4.87
C GLU A 54 -9.14 19.07 -3.93
N VAL A 55 -10.23 18.85 -3.19
CA VAL A 55 -10.41 17.67 -2.32
C VAL A 55 -10.22 16.37 -3.14
N LYS A 56 -10.87 16.27 -4.31
CA LYS A 56 -10.71 15.11 -5.20
C LYS A 56 -9.26 14.90 -5.63
N ASN A 57 -8.54 15.96 -5.96
CA ASN A 57 -7.12 15.89 -6.35
C ASN A 57 -6.24 15.36 -5.21
N TYR A 58 -6.53 15.73 -3.96
CA TYR A 58 -5.82 15.16 -2.80
C TYR A 58 -6.15 13.68 -2.61
N LEU A 59 -7.41 13.28 -2.73
CA LEU A 59 -7.85 11.90 -2.56
C LEU A 59 -7.31 10.93 -3.64
N LEU A 60 -6.88 11.46 -4.78
CA LEU A 60 -6.20 10.66 -5.82
C LEU A 60 -4.74 10.30 -5.45
N LYS A 61 -4.16 10.99 -4.48
CA LYS A 61 -2.81 10.69 -4.00
C LYS A 61 -2.89 9.55 -2.99
N ASN A 62 -1.97 8.61 -3.10
CA ASN A 62 -1.87 7.49 -2.16
C ASN A 62 -1.21 7.92 -0.84
N GLU A 63 -1.81 8.90 -0.17
CA GLU A 63 -1.39 9.47 1.12
C GLU A 63 -2.53 9.32 2.14
N PRO A 64 -2.23 9.17 3.44
CA PRO A 64 -3.28 9.11 4.45
C PRO A 64 -3.94 10.48 4.62
N ILE A 65 -5.27 10.50 4.58
CA ILE A 65 -6.06 11.73 4.60
C ILE A 65 -7.16 11.66 5.67
N ILE A 66 -7.27 12.71 6.46
CA ILE A 66 -8.43 13.00 7.30
C ILE A 66 -9.19 14.14 6.64
N LEU A 67 -10.46 13.91 6.35
CA LEU A 67 -11.33 14.88 5.73
C LEU A 67 -12.38 15.35 6.77
N PHE A 68 -12.29 16.60 7.22
CA PHE A 68 -13.34 17.20 8.03
C PHE A 68 -14.48 17.70 7.14
N LEU A 69 -15.67 17.20 7.43
CA LEU A 69 -16.93 17.57 6.77
C LEU A 69 -17.85 18.20 7.80
N ASN A 70 -18.61 19.22 7.42
CA ASN A 70 -19.71 19.70 8.24
C ASN A 70 -21.04 19.01 7.80
N HIS A 71 -22.08 19.20 8.60
CA HIS A 71 -23.40 18.59 8.36
C HIS A 71 -24.00 18.90 6.98
N LYS A 72 -23.64 20.06 6.38
CA LYS A 72 -24.11 20.47 5.05
C LYS A 72 -23.38 19.76 3.90
N ASP A 73 -22.25 19.13 4.20
CA ASP A 73 -21.40 18.47 3.20
C ASP A 73 -21.73 16.97 2.99
N TYR A 74 -22.84 16.48 3.54
CA TYR A 74 -23.27 15.08 3.40
C TYR A 74 -23.36 14.60 1.95
N ILE A 75 -23.81 15.49 1.05
CA ILE A 75 -23.85 15.23 -0.39
C ILE A 75 -22.43 15.03 -0.94
N LYS A 76 -21.44 15.79 -0.43
CA LYS A 76 -20.04 15.65 -0.84
C LYS A 76 -19.45 14.30 -0.41
N LYS A 77 -19.81 13.80 0.78
CA LYS A 77 -19.34 12.51 1.31
C LYS A 77 -19.68 11.36 0.34
N ASN A 78 -20.91 11.31 -0.15
CA ASN A 78 -21.38 10.24 -1.04
C ASN A 78 -20.77 10.29 -2.45
N THR A 79 -20.22 11.44 -2.85
CA THR A 79 -19.57 11.63 -4.16
C THR A 79 -18.06 11.41 -4.13
N LEU A 80 -17.47 11.24 -2.94
CA LEU A 80 -16.04 11.06 -2.75
C LEU A 80 -15.70 9.57 -2.58
N LYS A 81 -14.82 9.08 -3.42
CA LYS A 81 -14.28 7.72 -3.27
C LYS A 81 -13.11 7.75 -2.28
N LEU A 82 -13.35 7.28 -1.07
CA LEU A 82 -12.35 7.17 -0.03
C LEU A 82 -11.63 5.81 -0.14
N LEU A 83 -10.33 5.82 0.14
CA LEU A 83 -9.51 4.61 0.30
C LEU A 83 -9.54 4.16 1.78
N ASP A 84 -9.10 2.95 2.08
CA ASP A 84 -9.12 2.39 3.45
C ASP A 84 -8.30 3.19 4.46
N PHE A 85 -7.34 3.97 3.99
CA PHE A 85 -6.53 4.90 4.77
C PHE A 85 -6.95 6.38 4.60
N HIS A 86 -8.19 6.60 4.19
CA HIS A 86 -8.87 7.90 4.23
C HIS A 86 -10.02 7.82 5.21
N VAL A 87 -10.20 8.83 6.02
CA VAL A 87 -11.31 8.91 6.97
C VAL A 87 -12.01 10.26 6.87
N SER A 88 -13.33 10.27 6.99
CA SER A 88 -14.12 11.50 7.13
C SER A 88 -14.58 11.66 8.56
N LEU A 89 -14.38 12.85 9.12
CA LEU A 89 -14.74 13.22 10.48
C LEU A 89 -15.59 14.48 10.49
N GLU A 90 -16.30 14.68 11.59
CA GLU A 90 -17.07 15.89 11.88
C GLU A 90 -16.53 16.54 13.17
N LEU A 91 -16.67 17.85 13.30
CA LEU A 91 -16.35 18.59 14.53
C LEU A 91 -17.64 18.81 15.34
N PRO A 92 -17.55 18.87 16.68
CA PRO A 92 -16.34 18.73 17.51
C PRO A 92 -15.87 17.28 17.67
N ILE A 93 -14.56 17.10 17.91
CA ILE A 93 -13.96 15.78 18.18
C ILE A 93 -13.06 15.85 19.42
N GLU A 94 -13.12 14.85 20.28
CA GLU A 94 -12.21 14.70 21.40
C GLU A 94 -10.79 14.43 20.94
N ILE A 95 -9.80 15.02 21.64
CA ILE A 95 -8.39 14.88 21.26
C ILE A 95 -7.88 13.44 21.37
N LEU A 96 -8.36 12.67 22.34
CA LEU A 96 -8.00 11.26 22.49
C LEU A 96 -8.57 10.42 21.36
N SER A 97 -9.84 10.61 21.02
CA SER A 97 -10.50 9.95 19.89
C SER A 97 -9.81 10.30 18.56
N PHE A 98 -9.40 11.55 18.39
CA PHE A 98 -8.64 11.98 17.21
C PHE A 98 -7.29 11.27 17.12
N LYS A 99 -6.56 11.11 18.24
CA LYS A 99 -5.30 10.36 18.30
C LYS A 99 -5.48 8.88 17.93
N GLU A 100 -6.53 8.23 18.44
CA GLU A 100 -6.85 6.84 18.11
C GLU A 100 -7.15 6.67 16.63
N ILE A 101 -7.96 7.54 16.04
CA ILE A 101 -8.28 7.52 14.60
C ILE A 101 -7.01 7.71 13.76
N LEU A 102 -6.12 8.61 14.14
CA LEU A 102 -4.83 8.79 13.50
C LEU A 102 -3.99 7.52 13.53
N ASN A 103 -3.91 6.85 14.67
CA ASN A 103 -3.15 5.60 14.81
C ASN A 103 -3.72 4.48 13.92
N ILE A 104 -5.05 4.33 13.89
CA ILE A 104 -5.73 3.36 13.03
C ILE A 104 -5.45 3.67 11.55
N LEU A 105 -5.57 4.93 11.14
CA LEU A 105 -5.34 5.38 9.78
C LEU A 105 -3.91 5.13 9.34
N ILE A 106 -2.92 5.43 10.18
CA ILE A 106 -1.50 5.19 9.92
C ILE A 106 -1.21 3.69 9.81
N THR A 107 -1.82 2.88 10.68
CA THR A 107 -1.69 1.41 10.63
C THR A 107 -2.21 0.86 9.30
N LYS A 108 -3.39 1.28 8.87
CA LYS A 108 -3.97 0.91 7.57
C LYS A 108 -3.10 1.36 6.39
N TYR A 109 -2.57 2.58 6.45
CA TYR A 109 -1.67 3.10 5.43
C TYR A 109 -0.35 2.32 5.34
N ASN A 110 0.25 1.99 6.48
CA ASN A 110 1.46 1.17 6.53
C ASN A 110 1.22 -0.23 5.96
N PHE A 111 0.07 -0.83 6.29
CA PHE A 111 -0.35 -2.11 5.72
C PHE A 111 -0.51 -2.02 4.21
N PHE A 112 -1.20 -0.99 3.70
CA PHE A 112 -1.33 -0.72 2.28
C PHE A 112 0.03 -0.54 1.60
N LYS A 113 0.93 0.26 2.21
CA LYS A 113 2.27 0.50 1.66
C LYS A 113 3.13 -0.75 1.60
N LYS A 114 3.07 -1.59 2.64
CA LYS A 114 3.81 -2.85 2.70
C LYS A 114 3.30 -3.89 1.70
N SER A 115 2.03 -3.82 1.32
CA SER A 115 1.45 -4.75 0.36
C SER A 115 1.90 -4.50 -1.08
N LYS A 116 2.35 -3.28 -1.39
CA LYS A 116 2.74 -2.88 -2.73
C LYS A 116 4.25 -2.98 -2.93
N ILE A 117 4.64 -3.80 -3.88
CA ILE A 117 6.03 -4.03 -4.24
C ILE A 117 6.21 -3.63 -5.70
N ILE A 118 7.20 -2.79 -5.98
CA ILE A 118 7.53 -2.41 -7.35
C ILE A 118 8.66 -3.30 -7.85
N ILE A 119 8.42 -3.95 -8.96
CA ILE A 119 9.40 -4.79 -9.66
C ILE A 119 9.47 -4.28 -11.08
N LYS A 120 10.53 -3.57 -11.44
CA LYS A 120 10.63 -2.81 -12.71
C LYS A 120 9.44 -1.84 -12.88
N ASP A 121 8.68 -2.06 -13.96
CA ASP A 121 7.48 -1.28 -14.31
C ASP A 121 6.20 -1.92 -13.76
N TYR A 122 6.33 -2.99 -12.97
CA TYR A 122 5.19 -3.69 -12.40
C TYR A 122 4.97 -3.30 -10.94
N GLU A 123 3.72 -3.01 -10.60
CA GLU A 123 3.26 -2.93 -9.21
C GLU A 123 2.59 -4.25 -8.83
N ILE A 124 3.14 -4.93 -7.83
CA ILE A 124 2.57 -6.14 -7.24
C ILE A 124 1.82 -5.72 -5.98
N ASP A 125 0.54 -6.03 -5.90
CA ASP A 125 -0.26 -5.86 -4.69
C ASP A 125 -0.52 -7.22 -4.05
N SER A 126 0.15 -7.46 -2.92
CA SER A 126 0.07 -8.73 -2.20
C SER A 126 -1.30 -8.96 -1.56
N ASN A 127 -1.98 -7.90 -1.11
CA ASN A 127 -3.31 -7.99 -0.50
C ASN A 127 -4.37 -8.33 -1.54
N GLU A 128 -4.33 -7.65 -2.67
CA GLU A 128 -5.25 -7.90 -3.76
C GLU A 128 -4.86 -9.10 -4.62
N ARG A 129 -3.68 -9.69 -4.40
CA ARG A 129 -3.06 -10.71 -5.25
C ARG A 129 -3.14 -10.29 -6.72
N SER A 130 -2.53 -9.16 -7.04
CA SER A 130 -2.58 -8.62 -8.39
C SER A 130 -1.24 -8.07 -8.83
N ILE A 131 -1.03 -8.09 -10.15
CA ILE A 131 0.08 -7.43 -10.83
C ILE A 131 -0.49 -6.41 -11.80
N SER A 132 0.10 -5.23 -11.81
CA SER A 132 -0.31 -4.15 -12.70
C SER A 132 0.89 -3.47 -13.36
N LYS A 133 0.68 -3.02 -14.58
CA LYS A 133 1.59 -2.18 -15.35
C LYS A 133 0.75 -1.19 -16.14
N GLU A 134 1.04 0.11 -16.01
CA GLU A 134 0.26 1.19 -16.62
C GLU A 134 -1.23 1.11 -16.22
N LYS A 135 -2.13 0.91 -17.20
CA LYS A 135 -3.59 0.80 -16.97
C LYS A 135 -4.10 -0.63 -16.88
N VAL A 136 -3.23 -1.62 -17.05
CA VAL A 136 -3.60 -3.03 -17.06
C VAL A 136 -3.35 -3.63 -15.68
N LYS A 137 -4.36 -4.28 -15.09
CA LYS A 137 -4.29 -4.98 -13.82
C LYS A 137 -4.80 -6.41 -13.97
N VAL A 138 -4.04 -7.37 -13.45
CA VAL A 138 -4.32 -8.81 -13.60
C VAL A 138 -4.23 -9.50 -12.25
N LYS A 139 -5.21 -10.35 -11.94
CA LYS A 139 -5.21 -11.15 -10.70
C LYS A 139 -4.20 -12.29 -10.79
N LEU A 140 -3.54 -12.53 -9.68
CA LEU A 140 -2.61 -13.65 -9.46
C LEU A 140 -3.24 -14.69 -8.56
N THR A 141 -2.91 -15.96 -8.78
CA THR A 141 -3.14 -16.99 -7.78
C THR A 141 -2.15 -16.82 -6.62
N GLU A 142 -2.42 -17.45 -5.50
CA GLU A 142 -1.52 -17.42 -4.34
C GLU A 142 -0.11 -17.92 -4.70
N LYS A 143 -0.02 -19.06 -5.40
CA LYS A 143 1.26 -19.64 -5.82
C LYS A 143 2.00 -18.81 -6.86
N GLU A 144 1.28 -18.12 -7.75
CA GLU A 144 1.89 -17.16 -8.68
C GLU A 144 2.48 -15.96 -7.94
N LEU A 145 1.77 -15.44 -6.94
CA LEU A 145 2.27 -14.35 -6.09
C LEU A 145 3.48 -14.79 -5.27
N GLU A 146 3.40 -15.92 -4.56
CA GLU A 146 4.52 -16.46 -3.77
C GLU A 146 5.77 -16.66 -4.63
N LEU A 147 5.62 -17.15 -5.87
CA LEU A 147 6.71 -17.32 -6.81
C LEU A 147 7.38 -15.98 -7.19
N ILE A 148 6.59 -14.96 -7.51
CA ILE A 148 7.11 -13.62 -7.81
C ILE A 148 7.87 -13.04 -6.61
N LEU A 149 7.29 -13.13 -5.40
CA LEU A 149 7.89 -12.59 -4.19
C LEU A 149 9.19 -13.33 -3.82
N ALA A 150 9.20 -14.65 -3.95
CA ALA A 150 10.40 -15.44 -3.71
C ALA A 150 11.55 -15.05 -4.64
N LEU A 151 11.25 -14.89 -5.93
CA LEU A 151 12.25 -14.49 -6.93
C LEU A 151 12.70 -13.04 -6.76
N ASN A 152 11.82 -12.14 -6.31
CA ASN A 152 12.17 -10.73 -6.07
C ASN A 152 13.15 -10.56 -4.90
N ASN A 153 13.00 -11.38 -3.86
CA ASN A 153 13.81 -11.28 -2.66
C ASN A 153 15.19 -11.96 -2.80
N ASN A 154 15.45 -12.64 -3.92
CA ASN A 154 16.65 -13.44 -4.12
C ASN A 154 17.20 -13.25 -5.54
N ASN A 155 18.52 -13.24 -5.67
CA ASN A 155 19.23 -13.20 -6.95
C ASN A 155 19.36 -14.59 -7.56
N GLY A 156 18.23 -15.14 -8.03
CA GLY A 156 18.17 -16.46 -8.63
C GLY A 156 17.91 -17.58 -7.62
N LEU A 157 16.94 -18.44 -7.95
CA LEU A 157 16.57 -19.57 -7.12
C LEU A 157 16.45 -20.82 -7.99
N ASN A 158 16.98 -21.95 -7.51
CA ASN A 158 16.81 -23.23 -8.19
C ASN A 158 15.42 -23.83 -7.92
N LYS A 159 15.03 -24.77 -8.77
CA LYS A 159 13.72 -25.44 -8.70
C LYS A 159 13.48 -26.12 -7.35
N SER A 160 14.47 -26.82 -6.80
CA SER A 160 14.35 -27.54 -5.53
C SER A 160 14.07 -26.59 -4.37
N TYR A 161 14.74 -25.45 -4.34
CA TYR A 161 14.49 -24.41 -3.32
C TYR A 161 13.10 -23.80 -3.45
N LEU A 162 12.65 -23.48 -4.67
CA LEU A 162 11.31 -22.94 -4.93
C LEU A 162 10.22 -23.92 -4.52
N LEU A 163 10.37 -25.21 -4.82
CA LEU A 163 9.45 -26.25 -4.40
C LEU A 163 9.34 -26.32 -2.87
N LYS A 164 10.48 -26.35 -2.18
CA LYS A 164 10.51 -26.41 -0.71
C LYS A 164 9.88 -25.19 -0.05
N CYS A 165 10.17 -23.98 -0.56
CA CYS A 165 9.68 -22.73 0.05
C CYS A 165 8.20 -22.47 -0.22
N ILE A 166 7.72 -22.76 -1.45
CA ILE A 166 6.37 -22.37 -1.89
C ILE A 166 5.36 -23.50 -1.67
N TRP A 167 5.75 -24.75 -1.90
CA TRP A 167 4.83 -25.89 -1.79
C TRP A 167 4.94 -26.64 -0.46
N LYS A 168 6.00 -26.39 0.35
CA LYS A 168 6.18 -26.95 1.71
C LYS A 168 6.14 -28.49 1.82
N HIS A 169 6.29 -29.21 0.70
CA HIS A 169 6.17 -30.67 0.64
C HIS A 169 7.43 -31.36 0.11
N SER A 170 7.47 -32.69 0.28
CA SER A 170 8.54 -33.55 -0.15
C SER A 170 8.74 -33.52 -1.69
N LEU A 171 10.00 -33.53 -2.10
CA LEU A 171 10.52 -33.25 -3.43
C LEU A 171 9.94 -34.09 -4.58
N ASP A 172 9.29 -35.23 -4.30
CA ASP A 172 9.00 -36.23 -5.33
C ASP A 172 7.61 -36.14 -6.01
N LEU A 173 6.64 -35.44 -5.41
CA LEU A 173 5.26 -35.45 -5.90
C LEU A 173 4.81 -34.19 -6.65
N GLU A 174 5.57 -33.08 -6.59
CA GLU A 174 5.08 -31.77 -7.08
C GLU A 174 5.96 -31.07 -8.12
N THR A 175 6.91 -31.77 -8.73
CA THR A 175 7.73 -31.17 -9.81
C THR A 175 6.89 -30.67 -10.98
N HIS A 176 5.80 -31.38 -11.32
CA HIS A 176 4.86 -30.98 -12.37
C HIS A 176 3.98 -29.79 -11.97
N ALA A 177 3.68 -29.63 -10.66
CA ALA A 177 2.91 -28.49 -10.18
C ALA A 177 3.69 -27.17 -10.38
N PHE A 178 4.96 -27.13 -10.01
CA PHE A 178 5.83 -25.96 -10.22
C PHE A 178 5.86 -25.54 -11.70
N GLU A 179 6.14 -26.48 -12.60
CA GLU A 179 6.21 -26.20 -14.04
C GLU A 179 4.89 -25.67 -14.59
N THR A 180 3.78 -26.25 -14.12
CA THR A 180 2.44 -25.82 -14.51
C THR A 180 2.17 -24.38 -14.05
N HIS A 181 2.49 -24.03 -12.79
CA HIS A 181 2.30 -22.69 -12.26
C HIS A 181 3.21 -21.67 -12.94
N LEU A 182 4.48 -22.02 -13.16
CA LEU A 182 5.43 -21.18 -13.88
C LEU A 182 4.98 -20.93 -15.32
N HIS A 183 4.54 -21.98 -16.02
CA HIS A 183 4.03 -21.85 -17.40
C HIS A 183 2.78 -20.95 -17.45
N ARG A 184 1.82 -21.16 -16.53
CA ARG A 184 0.61 -20.35 -16.45
C ARG A 184 0.92 -18.89 -16.17
N LEU A 185 1.86 -18.61 -15.24
CA LEU A 185 2.30 -17.26 -14.92
C LEU A 185 2.95 -16.60 -16.13
N ARG A 186 3.93 -17.25 -16.78
CA ARG A 186 4.58 -16.74 -18.00
C ARG A 186 3.56 -16.45 -19.12
N LYS A 187 2.62 -17.37 -19.34
CA LYS A 187 1.54 -17.19 -20.33
C LYS A 187 0.64 -16.01 -19.98
N LYS A 188 0.29 -15.85 -18.71
CA LYS A 188 -0.50 -14.73 -18.19
C LYS A 188 0.22 -13.40 -18.42
N ILE A 189 1.47 -13.28 -18.01
CA ILE A 189 2.27 -12.06 -18.18
C ILE A 189 2.44 -11.71 -19.66
N ASN A 190 2.79 -12.69 -20.50
CA ASN A 190 2.90 -12.46 -21.93
C ASN A 190 1.56 -12.03 -22.58
N LYS A 191 0.45 -12.64 -22.17
CA LYS A 191 -0.88 -12.30 -22.73
C LYS A 191 -1.26 -10.84 -22.45
N TYR A 192 -1.09 -10.38 -21.21
CA TYR A 192 -1.61 -9.08 -20.78
C TYR A 192 -0.60 -7.95 -20.93
N PHE A 193 0.69 -8.22 -20.75
CA PHE A 193 1.75 -7.21 -20.74
C PHE A 193 2.74 -7.34 -21.89
N LYS A 194 2.59 -8.37 -22.76
CA LYS A 194 3.49 -8.65 -23.88
C LYS A 194 4.95 -8.89 -23.47
N ASP A 195 5.19 -9.27 -22.23
CA ASP A 195 6.51 -9.54 -21.68
C ASP A 195 6.76 -11.05 -21.63
N LYS A 196 7.63 -11.53 -22.52
CA LYS A 196 8.04 -12.94 -22.58
C LYS A 196 9.18 -13.26 -21.61
N ASN A 197 9.85 -12.24 -21.10
CA ASN A 197 11.09 -12.38 -20.34
C ASN A 197 10.92 -12.03 -18.85
N PHE A 198 9.70 -11.89 -18.35
CA PHE A 198 9.42 -11.54 -16.95
C PHE A 198 10.09 -12.52 -15.97
N ILE A 199 10.07 -13.83 -16.28
CA ILE A 199 10.82 -14.85 -15.54
C ILE A 199 11.69 -15.62 -16.53
N VAL A 200 12.99 -15.55 -16.35
CA VAL A 200 13.97 -16.27 -17.15
C VAL A 200 14.63 -17.39 -16.36
N GLU A 201 15.10 -18.40 -17.08
CA GLU A 201 15.91 -19.47 -16.52
C GLU A 201 17.32 -19.38 -17.10
N ARG A 202 18.32 -19.40 -16.20
CA ARG A 202 19.74 -19.42 -16.55
C ARG A 202 20.47 -20.35 -15.58
N ASN A 203 21.29 -21.24 -16.07
CA ASN A 203 22.07 -22.17 -15.24
C ASN A 203 21.23 -22.91 -14.18
N SER A 204 20.05 -23.42 -14.58
CA SER A 204 19.09 -24.10 -13.69
C SER A 204 18.59 -23.25 -12.53
N GLN A 205 18.67 -21.94 -12.65
CA GLN A 205 18.09 -20.97 -11.70
C GLN A 205 17.10 -20.05 -12.41
N TYR A 206 16.06 -19.68 -11.68
CA TYR A 206 15.01 -18.78 -12.14
C TYR A 206 15.23 -17.37 -11.58
N PHE A 207 15.06 -16.37 -12.44
CA PHE A 207 15.25 -14.97 -12.11
C PHE A 207 14.05 -14.16 -12.58
N LEU A 208 13.69 -13.13 -11.82
CA LEU A 208 12.96 -12.00 -12.42
C LEU A 208 13.97 -11.20 -13.24
N THR A 209 13.65 -10.92 -14.48
CA THR A 209 14.51 -10.06 -15.30
C THR A 209 14.47 -8.64 -14.75
N ASN A 210 15.62 -8.11 -14.39
CA ASN A 210 15.80 -6.70 -14.03
C ASN A 210 15.82 -5.81 -15.27
#